data_62ef0b04362f61d263704d07a24e7003
#
_entry.id   62ef0b04362f61d263704d07a24e7003
#
_cell.length_a   1.000
_cell.length_b   1.000
_cell.length_c   1.000
_cell.angle_alpha   90.00
_cell.angle_beta   90.00
_cell.angle_gamma   90.00
#
_symmetry.space_group_name_H-M   'P 1'
#
loop_
_entity.id
_entity.type
_entity.pdbx_description
1 polymer ?
#
loop_
_entity_poly.entity_id
_entity_poly.type
_entity_poly.pdbx_seq_one_letter_code
_entity_poly.pdbx_strand_id
1 'polypeptide(L)'
;FLDLKLHDIPNTVKGGMKNLANLGVDIVNVHCAGGIAMMKAAIDGLNEGAKDGKRPMCIGVTQLTSTSKEAMNNELGIPGEVIDCVIKYAKNAKEAGLDGVVCSVHEAKAIHEACGEDFLTVTPGIRLASDSKDDQKRVATPAFAKEQGCDYIVVGRSITKSANPVETYKEIEATMSK
;
A
#
# COMPACT_ATOMS: atom_id res chain seq x y z
N PHE A 1 -3.12 10.87 -2.97
CA PHE A 1 -2.60 9.54 -3.34
C PHE A 1 -3.11 9.13 -4.70
N LEU A 2 -2.21 8.94 -5.66
CA LEU A 2 -2.54 8.49 -7.02
C LEU A 2 -2.31 6.99 -7.14
N ASP A 3 -3.39 6.22 -6.99
CA ASP A 3 -3.37 4.76 -6.89
C ASP A 3 -3.52 4.07 -8.25
N LEU A 4 -2.44 4.02 -9.03
CA LEU A 4 -2.42 3.40 -10.38
C LEU A 4 -1.84 1.99 -10.41
N LYS A 5 -1.07 1.59 -9.40
CA LYS A 5 -0.45 0.26 -9.28
C LYS A 5 0.36 -0.15 -10.52
N LEU A 6 1.32 0.70 -10.94
CA LEU A 6 2.10 0.40 -12.14
C LEU A 6 2.82 -0.96 -12.01
N HIS A 7 2.73 -1.74 -13.09
CA HIS A 7 3.36 -3.05 -13.19
C HIS A 7 3.65 -3.33 -14.66
N ASP A 8 4.90 -3.11 -15.06
CA ASP A 8 5.36 -3.29 -16.45
C ASP A 8 6.89 -3.48 -16.44
N ILE A 9 7.50 -3.61 -17.60
CA ILE A 9 8.96 -3.64 -17.72
C ILE A 9 9.59 -2.36 -17.15
N PRO A 10 10.82 -2.42 -16.59
CA PRO A 10 11.42 -1.32 -15.86
C PRO A 10 11.41 0.03 -16.60
N ASN A 11 11.73 0.04 -17.88
CA ASN A 11 11.79 1.29 -18.65
C ASN A 11 10.41 1.95 -18.84
N THR A 12 9.35 1.16 -19.00
CA THR A 12 7.97 1.66 -19.10
C THR A 12 7.53 2.27 -17.78
N VAL A 13 7.80 1.58 -16.65
CA VAL A 13 7.49 2.09 -15.33
C VAL A 13 8.26 3.36 -15.01
N LYS A 14 9.55 3.42 -15.37
CA LYS A 14 10.37 4.62 -15.22
C LYS A 14 9.76 5.83 -15.94
N GLY A 15 9.40 5.67 -17.22
CA GLY A 15 8.75 6.72 -18.00
C GLY A 15 7.41 7.18 -17.40
N GLY A 16 6.57 6.23 -16.97
CA GLY A 16 5.32 6.50 -16.28
C GLY A 16 5.53 7.31 -15.01
N MET A 17 6.43 6.85 -14.12
CA MET A 17 6.71 7.51 -12.85
C MET A 17 7.30 8.91 -13.02
N LYS A 18 8.16 9.14 -14.01
CA LYS A 18 8.65 10.47 -14.36
C LYS A 18 7.51 11.44 -14.65
N ASN A 19 6.51 11.00 -15.42
CA ASN A 19 5.33 11.81 -15.71
C ASN A 19 4.46 12.04 -14.47
N LEU A 20 4.26 11.02 -13.62
CA LEU A 20 3.48 11.14 -12.39
C LEU A 20 4.09 12.14 -11.39
N ALA A 21 5.43 12.19 -11.28
CA ALA A 21 6.12 13.16 -10.45
C ALA A 21 5.80 14.62 -10.85
N ASN A 22 5.54 14.87 -12.15
CA ASN A 22 5.18 16.19 -12.64
C ASN A 22 3.75 16.66 -12.29
N LEU A 23 2.88 15.74 -11.84
CA LEU A 23 1.48 16.06 -11.52
C LEU A 23 1.30 16.72 -10.16
N GLY A 24 2.35 16.78 -9.32
CA GLY A 24 2.27 17.36 -7.97
C GLY A 24 1.49 16.50 -6.98
N VAL A 25 1.51 15.19 -7.15
CA VAL A 25 0.92 14.22 -6.23
C VAL A 25 1.88 13.90 -5.09
N ASP A 26 1.37 13.44 -3.94
CA ASP A 26 2.18 13.16 -2.75
C ASP A 26 2.62 11.70 -2.68
N ILE A 27 1.77 10.77 -3.12
CA ILE A 27 2.00 9.32 -3.07
C ILE A 27 1.63 8.68 -4.41
N VAL A 28 2.47 7.77 -4.89
CA VAL A 28 2.23 6.88 -6.03
C VAL A 28 2.55 5.44 -5.66
N ASN A 29 2.14 4.48 -6.48
CA ASN A 29 2.44 3.09 -6.18
C ASN A 29 2.79 2.23 -7.41
N VAL A 30 3.45 1.10 -7.11
CA VAL A 30 3.78 0.02 -8.05
C VAL A 30 3.40 -1.32 -7.42
N HIS A 31 3.32 -2.39 -8.20
CA HIS A 31 3.27 -3.75 -7.66
C HIS A 31 4.65 -4.28 -7.32
N CYS A 32 4.85 -4.81 -6.11
CA CYS A 32 6.11 -5.45 -5.71
C CYS A 32 6.44 -6.70 -6.55
N ALA A 33 5.41 -7.35 -7.10
CA ALA A 33 5.55 -8.50 -7.99
C ALA A 33 6.37 -8.21 -9.26
N GLY A 34 6.54 -6.93 -9.64
CA GLY A 34 7.43 -6.52 -10.73
C GLY A 34 8.92 -6.66 -10.43
N GLY A 35 9.28 -6.95 -9.17
CA GLY A 35 10.65 -7.19 -8.73
C GLY A 35 11.48 -5.93 -8.49
N ILE A 36 12.68 -6.14 -7.94
CA ILE A 36 13.56 -5.05 -7.49
C ILE A 36 13.96 -4.12 -8.65
N ALA A 37 14.26 -4.66 -9.82
CA ALA A 37 14.69 -3.86 -10.97
C ALA A 37 13.60 -2.89 -11.43
N MET A 38 12.34 -3.33 -11.48
CA MET A 38 11.20 -2.48 -11.82
C MET A 38 10.97 -1.41 -10.76
N MET A 39 11.04 -1.77 -9.49
CA MET A 39 10.85 -0.83 -8.38
C MET A 39 11.97 0.21 -8.32
N LYS A 40 13.23 -0.16 -8.56
CA LYS A 40 14.36 0.80 -8.70
C LYS A 40 14.12 1.77 -9.86
N ALA A 41 13.68 1.26 -11.00
CA ALA A 41 13.35 2.10 -12.16
C ALA A 41 12.19 3.07 -11.87
N ALA A 42 11.22 2.67 -11.03
CA ALA A 42 10.17 3.57 -10.55
C ALA A 42 10.75 4.75 -9.77
N ILE A 43 11.65 4.49 -8.83
CA ILE A 43 12.34 5.53 -8.04
C ILE A 43 13.18 6.44 -8.94
N ASP A 44 13.93 5.87 -9.89
CA ASP A 44 14.71 6.66 -10.86
C ASP A 44 13.80 7.61 -11.66
N GLY A 45 12.66 7.11 -12.14
CA GLY A 45 11.68 7.92 -12.87
C GLY A 45 11.12 9.06 -12.01
N LEU A 46 10.76 8.78 -10.75
CA LEU A 46 10.27 9.80 -9.82
C LEU A 46 11.33 10.87 -9.55
N ASN A 47 12.59 10.48 -9.35
CA ASN A 47 13.70 11.41 -9.13
C ASN A 47 13.93 12.29 -10.37
N GLU A 48 13.88 11.73 -11.59
CA GLU A 48 14.03 12.49 -12.83
C GLU A 48 12.87 13.45 -13.12
N GLY A 49 11.67 13.15 -12.65
CA GLY A 49 10.49 13.98 -12.83
C GLY A 49 10.23 14.96 -11.68
N ALA A 50 10.97 14.81 -10.56
CA ALA A 50 10.78 15.63 -9.38
C ALA A 50 11.03 17.11 -9.65
N LYS A 51 10.11 17.98 -9.19
CA LYS A 51 10.29 19.42 -9.18
C LYS A 51 10.87 19.85 -7.85
N ASP A 52 11.82 20.76 -7.88
CA ASP A 52 12.49 21.32 -6.68
C ASP A 52 13.13 20.25 -5.77
N GLY A 53 13.55 19.12 -6.36
CA GLY A 53 14.19 18.02 -5.64
C GLY A 53 13.26 17.18 -4.75
N LYS A 54 11.96 17.41 -4.80
CA LYS A 54 10.95 16.65 -4.03
C LYS A 54 10.19 15.69 -4.93
N ARG A 55 10.48 14.41 -4.83
CA ARG A 55 9.68 13.37 -5.47
C ARG A 55 8.48 12.97 -4.61
N PRO A 56 7.38 12.49 -5.21
CA PRO A 56 6.34 11.78 -4.48
C PRO A 56 6.90 10.56 -3.72
N MET A 57 6.27 10.21 -2.62
CA MET A 57 6.52 8.91 -1.99
C MET A 57 6.07 7.79 -2.94
N CYS A 58 6.86 6.71 -2.98
CA CYS A 58 6.54 5.52 -3.76
C CYS A 58 6.33 4.33 -2.83
N ILE A 59 5.17 3.69 -2.91
CA ILE A 59 4.84 2.53 -2.10
C ILE A 59 4.60 1.29 -2.96
N GLY A 60 5.01 0.13 -2.48
CA GLY A 60 4.86 -1.13 -3.18
C GLY A 60 3.64 -1.92 -2.74
N VAL A 61 2.76 -2.30 -3.67
CA VAL A 61 1.64 -3.21 -3.37
C VAL A 61 2.18 -4.62 -3.18
N THR A 62 2.03 -5.18 -1.98
CA THR A 62 2.47 -6.54 -1.65
C THR A 62 1.47 -7.58 -2.19
N GLN A 63 0.67 -8.20 -1.33
CA GLN A 63 -0.43 -9.06 -1.75
C GLN A 63 -1.77 -8.35 -1.52
N LEU A 64 -2.69 -8.46 -2.48
CA LEU A 64 -4.01 -7.86 -2.35
C LEU A 64 -4.76 -8.46 -1.16
N THR A 65 -5.56 -7.65 -0.46
CA THR A 65 -6.34 -8.11 0.70
C THR A 65 -7.40 -9.17 0.34
N SER A 66 -7.70 -9.34 -0.94
CA SER A 66 -8.53 -10.42 -1.49
C SER A 66 -7.77 -11.72 -1.74
N THR A 67 -6.42 -11.68 -1.83
CA THR A 67 -5.62 -12.88 -2.12
C THR A 67 -5.60 -13.81 -0.92
N SER A 68 -6.11 -15.03 -1.11
CA SER A 68 -5.98 -16.11 -0.15
C SER A 68 -4.68 -16.89 -0.38
N LYS A 69 -4.24 -17.66 0.62
CA LYS A 69 -3.11 -18.58 0.47
C LYS A 69 -3.29 -19.53 -0.72
N GLU A 70 -4.50 -20.05 -0.87
CA GLU A 70 -4.86 -20.98 -1.93
C GLU A 70 -4.72 -20.32 -3.32
N ALA A 71 -5.27 -19.12 -3.52
CA ALA A 71 -5.10 -18.37 -4.76
C ALA A 71 -3.64 -18.03 -5.02
N MET A 72 -2.89 -17.60 -4.00
CA MET A 72 -1.46 -17.30 -4.12
C MET A 72 -0.66 -18.52 -4.56
N ASN A 73 -0.90 -19.69 -3.96
CA ASN A 73 -0.15 -20.90 -4.28
C ASN A 73 -0.57 -21.51 -5.62
N ASN A 74 -1.85 -21.62 -5.90
CA ASN A 74 -2.37 -22.41 -7.03
C ASN A 74 -2.57 -21.60 -8.31
N GLU A 75 -2.93 -20.30 -8.19
CA GLU A 75 -3.23 -19.46 -9.36
C GLU A 75 -2.03 -18.55 -9.70
N LEU A 76 -1.37 -17.97 -8.67
CA LEU A 76 -0.21 -17.11 -8.89
C LEU A 76 1.12 -17.88 -8.88
N GLY A 77 1.11 -19.14 -8.50
CA GLY A 77 2.32 -20.00 -8.48
C GLY A 77 3.34 -19.59 -7.41
N ILE A 78 2.94 -18.86 -6.37
CA ILE A 78 3.82 -18.42 -5.27
C ILE A 78 3.59 -19.35 -4.08
N PRO A 79 4.53 -20.27 -3.76
CA PRO A 79 4.37 -21.22 -2.67
C PRO A 79 4.55 -20.57 -1.30
N GLY A 80 3.95 -21.16 -0.25
CA GLY A 80 4.15 -20.77 1.15
C GLY A 80 2.98 -20.00 1.77
N GLU A 81 3.26 -19.32 2.88
CA GLU A 81 2.26 -18.49 3.57
C GLU A 81 2.19 -17.08 2.97
N VAL A 82 1.00 -16.46 3.02
CA VAL A 82 0.81 -15.10 2.50
C VAL A 82 1.73 -14.11 3.21
N ILE A 83 1.89 -14.25 4.53
CA ILE A 83 2.75 -13.36 5.32
C ILE A 83 4.23 -13.45 4.90
N ASP A 84 4.74 -14.63 4.57
CA ASP A 84 6.13 -14.80 4.13
C ASP A 84 6.37 -14.09 2.80
N CYS A 85 5.41 -14.19 1.87
CA CYS A 85 5.44 -13.48 0.60
C CYS A 85 5.39 -11.95 0.82
N VAL A 86 4.52 -11.47 1.70
CA VAL A 86 4.38 -10.04 2.04
C VAL A 86 5.68 -9.50 2.62
N ILE A 87 6.29 -10.18 3.58
CA ILE A 87 7.56 -9.75 4.18
C ILE A 87 8.70 -9.76 3.16
N LYS A 88 8.75 -10.76 2.28
CA LYS A 88 9.74 -10.79 1.20
C LYS A 88 9.56 -9.61 0.26
N TYR A 89 8.34 -9.29 -0.13
CA TYR A 89 8.03 -8.16 -0.99
C TYR A 89 8.35 -6.82 -0.32
N ALA A 90 8.06 -6.66 0.97
CA ALA A 90 8.41 -5.48 1.73
C ALA A 90 9.92 -5.25 1.80
N LYS A 91 10.71 -6.31 2.06
CA LYS A 91 12.18 -6.25 2.05
C LYS A 91 12.72 -5.87 0.67
N ASN A 92 12.19 -6.46 -0.41
CA ASN A 92 12.57 -6.11 -1.77
C ASN A 92 12.22 -4.65 -2.11
N ALA A 93 11.05 -4.17 -1.66
CA ALA A 93 10.64 -2.78 -1.85
C ALA A 93 11.59 -1.81 -1.12
N LYS A 94 11.95 -2.13 0.13
CA LYS A 94 12.94 -1.35 0.89
C LYS A 94 14.32 -1.34 0.20
N GLU A 95 14.80 -2.50 -0.28
CA GLU A 95 16.04 -2.60 -1.04
C GLU A 95 16.02 -1.77 -2.34
N ALA A 96 14.86 -1.70 -2.97
CA ALA A 96 14.66 -0.90 -4.17
C ALA A 96 14.59 0.62 -3.90
N GLY A 97 14.50 1.04 -2.63
CA GLY A 97 14.42 2.45 -2.23
C GLY A 97 13.00 3.01 -2.22
N LEU A 98 11.96 2.16 -2.12
CA LEU A 98 10.59 2.60 -1.89
C LEU A 98 10.44 3.11 -0.44
N ASP A 99 9.45 3.99 -0.25
CA ASP A 99 9.19 4.63 1.04
C ASP A 99 8.31 3.76 1.96
N GLY A 100 7.65 2.76 1.40
CA GLY A 100 6.75 1.88 2.14
C GLY A 100 6.03 0.88 1.26
N VAL A 101 4.99 0.25 1.83
CA VAL A 101 4.18 -0.74 1.13
C VAL A 101 2.69 -0.58 1.41
N VAL A 102 1.87 -1.09 0.49
CA VAL A 102 0.44 -1.38 0.72
C VAL A 102 0.33 -2.82 1.23
N CYS A 103 -0.29 -3.00 2.38
CA CYS A 103 -0.45 -4.30 3.03
C CYS A 103 -1.78 -4.37 3.80
N SER A 104 -2.13 -5.53 4.33
CA SER A 104 -3.24 -5.68 5.28
C SER A 104 -2.84 -5.13 6.66
N VAL A 105 -3.81 -4.64 7.44
CA VAL A 105 -3.61 -4.24 8.83
C VAL A 105 -2.94 -5.35 9.66
N HIS A 106 -3.30 -6.60 9.42
CA HIS A 106 -2.74 -7.76 10.13
C HIS A 106 -1.24 -8.01 9.85
N GLU A 107 -0.68 -7.35 8.84
CA GLU A 107 0.70 -7.51 8.39
C GLU A 107 1.60 -6.32 8.82
N ALA A 108 1.00 -5.18 9.19
CA ALA A 108 1.72 -3.92 9.44
C ALA A 108 2.84 -4.08 10.49
N LYS A 109 2.51 -4.66 11.64
CA LYS A 109 3.49 -4.88 12.72
C LYS A 109 4.68 -5.74 12.26
N ALA A 110 4.42 -6.85 11.55
CA ALA A 110 5.48 -7.73 11.04
C ALA A 110 6.35 -7.04 9.98
N ILE A 111 5.77 -6.13 9.20
CA ILE A 111 6.51 -5.31 8.23
C ILE A 111 7.44 -4.33 8.96
N HIS A 112 6.97 -3.62 9.97
CA HIS A 112 7.81 -2.73 10.79
C HIS A 112 8.94 -3.50 11.49
N GLU A 113 8.66 -4.66 12.06
CA GLU A 113 9.69 -5.54 12.63
C GLU A 113 10.75 -5.96 11.60
N ALA A 114 10.35 -6.22 10.35
CA ALA A 114 11.25 -6.70 9.30
C ALA A 114 11.97 -5.59 8.53
N CYS A 115 11.35 -4.40 8.43
CA CYS A 115 11.82 -3.30 7.60
C CYS A 115 12.13 -2.02 8.38
N GLY A 116 11.82 -1.95 9.68
CA GLY A 116 12.00 -0.77 10.52
C GLY A 116 10.77 0.14 10.55
N GLU A 117 10.66 0.91 11.64
CA GLU A 117 9.50 1.77 11.95
C GLU A 117 9.30 2.93 10.94
N ASP A 118 10.36 3.35 10.25
CA ASP A 118 10.28 4.42 9.24
C ASP A 118 9.77 3.94 7.87
N PHE A 119 9.60 2.62 7.69
CA PHE A 119 9.11 2.05 6.44
C PHE A 119 7.59 1.99 6.43
N LEU A 120 6.97 2.91 5.69
CA LEU A 120 5.54 3.19 5.77
C LEU A 120 4.64 2.00 5.41
N THR A 121 3.55 1.88 6.15
CA THR A 121 2.46 0.95 5.87
C THR A 121 1.18 1.71 5.49
N VAL A 122 0.63 1.41 4.31
CA VAL A 122 -0.64 1.95 3.82
C VAL A 122 -1.64 0.80 3.73
N THR A 123 -2.69 0.84 4.56
CA THR A 123 -3.55 -0.31 4.80
C THR A 123 -4.98 -0.10 4.32
N PRO A 124 -5.37 -0.70 3.18
CA PRO A 124 -6.76 -0.78 2.74
C PRO A 124 -7.53 -1.88 3.50
N GLY A 125 -8.81 -2.02 3.19
CA GLY A 125 -9.65 -3.03 3.83
C GLY A 125 -10.23 -2.57 5.15
N ILE A 126 -10.28 -1.27 5.35
CA ILE A 126 -10.85 -0.67 6.56
C ILE A 126 -12.37 -0.63 6.45
N ARG A 127 -13.04 -1.07 7.53
CA ARG A 127 -14.48 -1.06 7.70
C ARG A 127 -14.85 -0.61 9.11
N LEU A 128 -15.97 0.08 9.22
CA LEU A 128 -16.60 0.29 10.51
C LEU A 128 -17.25 -1.01 11.01
N ALA A 129 -17.41 -1.14 12.31
CA ALA A 129 -17.99 -2.34 12.92
C ALA A 129 -19.43 -2.64 12.43
N SER A 130 -20.13 -1.61 11.98
CA SER A 130 -21.49 -1.68 11.41
C SER A 130 -21.54 -2.10 9.94
N ASP A 131 -20.42 -2.14 9.25
CA ASP A 131 -20.39 -2.36 7.80
C ASP A 131 -20.44 -3.84 7.42
N SER A 132 -20.96 -4.14 6.22
CA SER A 132 -20.84 -5.47 5.60
C SER A 132 -19.40 -5.76 5.18
N LYS A 133 -18.98 -7.02 5.23
CA LYS A 133 -17.64 -7.45 4.83
C LYS A 133 -17.44 -7.46 3.30
N ASP A 134 -18.51 -7.53 2.53
CA ASP A 134 -18.54 -7.60 1.06
C ASP A 134 -17.45 -8.55 0.48
N ASP A 135 -16.71 -8.07 -0.53
CA ASP A 135 -15.68 -8.77 -1.30
C ASP A 135 -14.30 -8.86 -0.61
N GLN A 136 -14.11 -8.17 0.53
CA GLN A 136 -12.82 -8.18 1.23
C GLN A 136 -12.76 -9.28 2.29
N LYS A 137 -11.73 -10.12 2.22
CA LYS A 137 -11.52 -11.25 3.14
C LYS A 137 -10.78 -10.84 4.41
N ARG A 138 -9.89 -9.84 4.35
CA ARG A 138 -9.04 -9.37 5.44
C ARG A 138 -9.39 -7.93 5.79
N VAL A 139 -10.48 -7.74 6.53
CA VAL A 139 -10.97 -6.42 6.98
C VAL A 139 -10.53 -6.12 8.41
N ALA A 140 -10.41 -4.83 8.73
CA ALA A 140 -10.05 -4.34 10.05
C ALA A 140 -10.79 -3.02 10.35
N THR A 141 -10.92 -2.68 11.63
CA THR A 141 -11.45 -1.38 12.04
C THR A 141 -10.34 -0.33 12.10
N PRO A 142 -10.67 0.99 12.05
CA PRO A 142 -9.68 2.06 12.26
C PRO A 142 -8.94 1.92 13.60
N ALA A 143 -9.65 1.58 14.68
CA ALA A 143 -9.05 1.39 16.01
C ALA A 143 -8.02 0.24 16.01
N PHE A 144 -8.35 -0.88 15.37
CA PHE A 144 -7.41 -1.99 15.23
C PHE A 144 -6.22 -1.64 14.34
N ALA A 145 -6.42 -0.86 13.27
CA ALA A 145 -5.32 -0.37 12.44
C ALA A 145 -4.33 0.49 13.26
N LYS A 146 -4.85 1.39 14.09
CA LYS A 146 -4.04 2.19 15.01
C LYS A 146 -3.26 1.32 16.02
N GLU A 147 -3.91 0.33 16.61
CA GLU A 147 -3.28 -0.62 17.55
C GLU A 147 -2.14 -1.40 16.89
N GLN A 148 -2.29 -1.78 15.62
CA GLN A 148 -1.26 -2.48 14.84
C GLN A 148 -0.15 -1.56 14.32
N GLY A 149 -0.22 -0.25 14.60
CA GLY A 149 0.79 0.72 14.20
C GLY A 149 0.77 1.10 12.73
N CYS A 150 -0.38 0.95 12.05
CA CYS A 150 -0.50 1.39 10.65
C CYS A 150 -0.29 2.90 10.52
N ASP A 151 0.55 3.32 9.56
CA ASP A 151 0.84 4.75 9.33
C ASP A 151 -0.30 5.45 8.61
N TYR A 152 -0.83 4.81 7.57
CA TYR A 152 -1.96 5.31 6.78
C TYR A 152 -3.01 4.23 6.57
N ILE A 153 -4.27 4.64 6.55
CA ILE A 153 -5.40 3.77 6.22
C ILE A 153 -6.12 4.26 4.97
N VAL A 154 -6.62 3.32 4.16
CA VAL A 154 -7.46 3.64 3.00
C VAL A 154 -8.89 3.21 3.28
N VAL A 155 -9.77 4.18 3.41
CA VAL A 155 -11.18 3.95 3.73
C VAL A 155 -12.05 4.36 2.54
N GLY A 156 -12.71 3.38 1.93
CA GLY A 156 -13.59 3.60 0.78
C GLY A 156 -15.07 3.62 1.17
N ARG A 157 -15.73 2.49 0.98
CA ARG A 157 -17.21 2.35 1.07
C ARG A 157 -17.80 2.77 2.41
N SER A 158 -17.09 2.61 3.52
CA SER A 158 -17.52 3.08 4.84
C SER A 158 -17.78 4.59 4.86
N ILE A 159 -17.02 5.38 4.09
CA ILE A 159 -17.22 6.81 3.93
C ILE A 159 -18.19 7.10 2.78
N THR A 160 -17.90 6.57 1.57
CA THR A 160 -18.59 6.97 0.34
C THR A 160 -20.05 6.51 0.28
N LYS A 161 -20.42 5.47 1.04
CA LYS A 161 -21.81 4.97 1.17
C LYS A 161 -22.48 5.39 2.49
N SER A 162 -21.80 6.17 3.34
CA SER A 162 -22.39 6.70 4.57
C SER A 162 -23.48 7.72 4.25
N ALA A 163 -24.50 7.80 5.11
CA ALA A 163 -25.49 8.87 5.05
C ALA A 163 -24.87 10.25 5.31
N ASN A 164 -23.78 10.30 6.11
CA ASN A 164 -23.04 11.53 6.48
C ASN A 164 -21.53 11.34 6.22
N PRO A 165 -21.05 11.35 4.96
CA PRO A 165 -19.67 11.00 4.64
C PRO A 165 -18.61 11.87 5.35
N VAL A 166 -18.89 13.16 5.53
CA VAL A 166 -17.97 14.10 6.18
C VAL A 166 -17.82 13.80 7.67
N GLU A 167 -18.90 13.50 8.37
CA GLU A 167 -18.88 13.12 9.78
C GLU A 167 -18.16 11.79 9.97
N THR A 168 -18.48 10.80 9.14
CA THR A 168 -17.82 9.49 9.15
C THR A 168 -16.30 9.62 8.91
N TYR A 169 -15.88 10.47 7.98
CA TYR A 169 -14.47 10.76 7.76
C TYR A 169 -13.81 11.32 9.02
N LYS A 170 -14.42 12.34 9.64
CA LYS A 170 -13.88 13.00 10.85
C LYS A 170 -13.78 12.05 12.04
N GLU A 171 -14.74 11.14 12.23
CA GLU A 171 -14.71 10.13 13.28
C GLU A 171 -13.54 9.14 13.09
N ILE A 172 -13.32 8.72 11.83
CA ILE A 172 -12.21 7.84 11.48
C ILE A 172 -10.87 8.56 11.66
N GLU A 173 -10.77 9.81 11.19
CA GLU A 173 -9.57 10.63 11.35
C GLU A 173 -9.24 10.84 12.84
N ALA A 174 -10.22 11.18 13.66
CA ALA A 174 -10.05 11.32 15.11
C ALA A 174 -9.57 10.02 15.78
N THR A 175 -10.04 8.86 15.29
CA THR A 175 -9.58 7.56 15.78
C THR A 175 -8.11 7.33 15.46
N MET A 176 -7.63 7.72 14.27
CA MET A 176 -6.26 7.55 13.82
C MET A 176 -5.29 8.61 14.37
N SER A 177 -5.79 9.80 14.71
CA SER A 177 -4.97 10.88 15.27
C SER A 177 -4.28 10.46 16.56
N LYS A 178 -3.03 10.85 16.70
CA LYS A 178 -2.20 10.57 17.90
C LYS A 178 -2.55 11.46 19.06
#